data_37c8874b2228b5d8d5d3e551ee187abd
#
_entry.id   37c8874b2228b5d8d5d3e551ee187abd
#
_cell.length_a   1.000
_cell.length_b   1.000
_cell.length_c   1.000
_cell.angle_alpha   90.00
_cell.angle_beta   90.00
_cell.angle_gamma   90.00
#
_symmetry.space_group_name_H-M   'P 1'
#
loop_
_entity.id
_entity.type
_entity.pdbx_description
1 polymer ?
#
loop_
_entity_poly.entity_id
_entity_poly.type
_entity_poly.pdbx_seq_one_letter_code
_entity_poly.pdbx_strand_id
1 'polypeptide(L)'
;MRKGIHSGENAKYKIIAVDDESGILDTLGVFLEKEGYTFTGITDPIEAIERVKTEHFDLMLLDFIMTPVHGDQVVEEIRKFNKDLYILLLTGHKDLAPPLDTIKRLDIQGYCEKSDKMDQLLLLVESGIKAV
;
A
#
# COMPACT_ATOMS: atom_id res chain seq x y z
N MET A 1 0.69 -25.15 10.21
CA MET A 1 0.18 -24.76 11.00
C MET A 1 -0.26 -23.45 11.13
N ARG A 2 0.49 -22.61 11.55
CA ARG A 2 0.17 -21.24 11.62
C ARG A 2 -0.34 -20.72 10.30
N LYS A 3 0.22 -21.18 9.19
CA LYS A 3 -0.15 -20.67 7.91
C LYS A 3 -1.59 -20.88 7.52
N GLY A 4 -2.15 -22.01 7.77
CA GLY A 4 -3.54 -22.28 7.44
C GLY A 4 -4.47 -21.38 8.23
N ILE A 5 -4.18 -21.18 9.53
CA ILE A 5 -4.98 -20.34 10.37
C ILE A 5 -4.85 -18.88 9.95
N HIS A 6 -3.61 -18.46 9.69
CA HIS A 6 -3.36 -17.10 9.26
C HIS A 6 -4.01 -16.77 7.93
N SER A 7 -4.01 -17.71 6.98
CA SER A 7 -4.64 -17.47 5.69
C SER A 7 -6.13 -17.23 5.87
N GLY A 8 -6.79 -18.01 6.73
CA GLY A 8 -8.21 -17.84 6.99
C GLY A 8 -8.51 -16.50 7.64
N GLU A 9 -7.67 -16.05 8.57
CA GLU A 9 -7.86 -14.76 9.21
C GLU A 9 -7.55 -13.62 8.27
N ASN A 10 -6.47 -13.74 7.48
CA ASN A 10 -6.03 -12.66 6.60
C ASN A 10 -6.96 -12.45 5.41
N ALA A 11 -7.70 -13.48 4.99
CA ALA A 11 -8.58 -13.39 3.83
C ALA A 11 -9.61 -12.28 3.93
N LYS A 12 -9.99 -11.89 5.15
CA LYS A 12 -10.95 -10.82 5.35
C LYS A 12 -10.34 -9.42 5.19
N TYR A 13 -9.01 -9.32 5.15
CA TYR A 13 -8.35 -8.04 4.97
C TYR A 13 -8.00 -7.81 3.52
N LYS A 14 -8.34 -6.62 3.02
CA LYS A 14 -8.15 -6.26 1.62
C LYS A 14 -7.05 -5.22 1.49
N ILE A 15 -6.07 -5.54 0.66
CA ILE A 15 -4.92 -4.66 0.41
C ILE A 15 -4.97 -4.20 -1.03
N ILE A 16 -4.84 -2.89 -1.24
CA ILE A 16 -4.72 -2.32 -2.58
C ILE A 16 -3.29 -1.78 -2.72
N ALA A 17 -2.65 -2.06 -3.85
CA ALA A 17 -1.33 -1.52 -4.15
C ALA A 17 -1.41 -0.70 -5.43
N VAL A 18 -0.78 0.45 -5.41
CA VAL A 18 -0.80 1.39 -6.54
C VAL A 18 0.64 1.68 -6.95
N ASP A 19 1.00 1.31 -8.17
CA ASP A 19 2.36 1.48 -8.68
C ASP A 19 2.28 1.44 -10.20
N ASP A 20 2.89 2.38 -10.89
CA ASP A 20 2.83 2.41 -12.35
C ASP A 20 3.70 1.33 -13.00
N GLU A 21 4.47 0.58 -12.22
CA GLU A 21 5.23 -0.57 -12.71
C GLU A 21 4.47 -1.87 -12.41
N SER A 22 3.88 -2.48 -13.44
CA SER A 22 3.06 -3.67 -13.24
C SER A 22 3.86 -4.85 -12.66
N GLY A 23 5.16 -4.93 -12.95
CA GLY A 23 5.99 -6.00 -12.40
C GLY A 23 6.08 -5.97 -10.88
N ILE A 24 6.10 -4.76 -10.32
CA ILE A 24 6.10 -4.59 -8.86
C ILE A 24 4.77 -5.12 -8.29
N LEU A 25 3.67 -4.77 -8.93
CA LEU A 25 2.35 -5.21 -8.49
C LEU A 25 2.21 -6.73 -8.56
N ASP A 26 2.74 -7.35 -9.62
CA ASP A 26 2.70 -8.81 -9.75
C ASP A 26 3.45 -9.47 -8.61
N THR A 27 4.64 -8.96 -8.29
CA THR A 27 5.46 -9.50 -7.21
C THR A 27 4.77 -9.34 -5.85
N LEU A 28 4.22 -8.15 -5.59
CA LEU A 28 3.51 -7.90 -4.35
C LEU A 28 2.29 -8.79 -4.22
N GLY A 29 1.55 -8.95 -5.33
CA GLY A 29 0.35 -9.77 -5.34
C GLY A 29 0.63 -11.22 -4.99
N VAL A 30 1.64 -11.80 -5.64
CA VAL A 30 2.03 -13.18 -5.36
C VAL A 30 2.40 -13.34 -3.88
N PHE A 31 3.20 -12.42 -3.38
CA PHE A 31 3.69 -12.50 -2.01
C PHE A 31 2.56 -12.34 -0.98
N LEU A 32 1.71 -11.34 -1.16
CA LEU A 32 0.66 -11.04 -0.19
C LEU A 32 -0.48 -12.05 -0.26
N GLU A 33 -0.83 -12.54 -1.45
CA GLU A 33 -1.85 -13.57 -1.58
C GLU A 33 -1.38 -14.89 -0.95
N LYS A 34 -0.09 -15.15 -1.02
CA LYS A 34 0.48 -16.32 -0.37
C LYS A 34 0.33 -16.25 1.15
N GLU A 35 0.30 -15.03 1.70
CA GLU A 35 0.08 -14.81 3.13
C GLU A 35 -1.41 -14.79 3.47
N GLY A 36 -2.28 -14.94 2.49
CA GLY A 36 -3.72 -15.04 2.70
C GLY A 36 -4.52 -13.77 2.50
N TYR A 37 -3.87 -12.65 2.19
CA TYR A 37 -4.58 -11.39 1.99
C TYR A 37 -5.30 -11.35 0.65
N THR A 38 -6.40 -10.61 0.58
CA THR A 38 -7.05 -10.30 -0.69
C THR A 38 -6.33 -9.10 -1.29
N PHE A 39 -5.80 -9.23 -2.48
CA PHE A 39 -4.93 -8.23 -3.09
C PHE A 39 -5.51 -7.64 -4.37
N THR A 40 -5.43 -6.32 -4.52
CA THR A 40 -5.80 -5.63 -5.75
C THR A 40 -4.64 -4.72 -6.16
N GLY A 41 -4.12 -4.89 -7.37
CA GLY A 41 -3.05 -4.06 -7.91
C GLY A 41 -3.58 -3.15 -8.99
N ILE A 42 -3.26 -1.87 -8.92
CA ILE A 42 -3.74 -0.86 -9.87
C ILE A 42 -2.55 -0.02 -10.35
N THR A 43 -2.37 0.10 -11.67
CA THR A 43 -1.27 0.90 -12.20
C THR A 43 -1.63 2.37 -12.35
N ASP A 44 -2.91 2.70 -12.45
CA ASP A 44 -3.37 4.07 -12.66
C ASP A 44 -3.80 4.69 -11.33
N PRO A 45 -3.10 5.71 -10.83
CA PRO A 45 -3.44 6.31 -9.54
C PRO A 45 -4.83 6.94 -9.52
N ILE A 46 -5.31 7.42 -10.64
CA ILE A 46 -6.66 8.01 -10.70
C ILE A 46 -7.71 6.93 -10.53
N GLU A 47 -7.53 5.79 -11.19
CA GLU A 47 -8.40 4.64 -11.02
C GLU A 47 -8.39 4.16 -9.57
N ALA A 48 -7.20 4.16 -8.94
CA ALA A 48 -7.07 3.72 -7.56
C ALA A 48 -7.89 4.60 -6.62
N ILE A 49 -7.87 5.91 -6.82
CA ILE A 49 -8.65 6.84 -6.00
C ILE A 49 -10.14 6.50 -6.12
N GLU A 50 -10.62 6.25 -7.35
CA GLU A 50 -12.02 5.90 -7.57
C GLU A 50 -12.38 4.57 -6.93
N ARG A 51 -11.48 3.60 -6.97
CA ARG A 51 -11.72 2.30 -6.33
C ARG A 51 -11.87 2.44 -4.82
N VAL A 52 -11.04 3.27 -4.20
CA VAL A 52 -11.10 3.49 -2.76
C VAL A 52 -12.39 4.21 -2.36
N LYS A 53 -12.98 5.00 -3.26
CA LYS A 53 -14.26 5.66 -2.99
C LYS A 53 -15.42 4.66 -2.95
N THR A 54 -15.37 3.64 -3.78
CA THR A 54 -16.51 2.74 -3.99
C THR A 54 -16.35 1.38 -3.35
N GLU A 55 -15.16 1.06 -2.83
CA GLU A 55 -14.86 -0.25 -2.32
C GLU A 55 -14.01 -0.11 -1.06
N HIS A 56 -14.24 -0.97 -0.09
CA HIS A 56 -13.49 -0.94 1.16
C HIS A 56 -12.13 -1.61 0.99
N PHE A 57 -11.08 -0.96 1.45
CA PHE A 57 -9.76 -1.55 1.60
C PHE A 57 -9.23 -1.23 2.99
N ASP A 58 -8.50 -2.16 3.57
CA ASP A 58 -7.96 -1.98 4.91
C ASP A 58 -6.60 -1.29 4.88
N LEU A 59 -5.81 -1.54 3.84
CA LEU A 59 -4.45 -1.03 3.74
C LEU A 59 -4.10 -0.75 2.29
N MET A 60 -3.38 0.34 2.07
CA MET A 60 -2.88 0.71 0.74
C MET A 60 -1.36 0.76 0.76
N LEU A 61 -0.75 0.13 -0.24
CA LEU A 61 0.66 0.29 -0.56
C LEU A 61 0.71 1.25 -1.74
N LEU A 62 1.39 2.37 -1.60
CA LEU A 62 1.33 3.45 -2.58
C LEU A 62 2.72 3.90 -3.00
N ASP A 63 3.02 3.77 -4.29
CA ASP A 63 4.26 4.28 -4.84
C ASP A 63 4.26 5.80 -4.76
N PHE A 64 5.35 6.38 -4.27
CA PHE A 64 5.43 7.83 -4.15
C PHE A 64 5.65 8.51 -5.50
N ILE A 65 6.49 7.93 -6.35
CA ILE A 65 6.83 8.51 -7.66
C ILE A 65 6.05 7.80 -8.76
N MET A 66 5.01 8.44 -9.24
CA MET A 66 4.16 7.91 -10.31
C MET A 66 3.77 9.02 -11.26
N THR A 67 3.27 8.64 -12.42
CA THR A 67 2.64 9.55 -13.37
C THR A 67 1.26 9.00 -13.65
N PRO A 68 0.27 9.86 -13.93
CA PRO A 68 0.33 11.33 -13.99
C PRO A 68 0.24 12.01 -12.63
N VAL A 69 -0.06 11.28 -11.56
CA VAL A 69 -0.28 11.84 -10.23
C VAL A 69 0.70 11.21 -9.25
N HIS A 70 1.46 12.04 -8.51
CA HIS A 70 2.40 11.52 -7.53
C HIS A 70 1.69 11.03 -6.27
N GLY A 71 2.36 10.20 -5.48
CA GLY A 71 1.78 9.58 -4.30
C GLY A 71 1.25 10.55 -3.27
N ASP A 72 1.92 11.70 -3.09
CA ASP A 72 1.45 12.70 -2.13
C ASP A 72 0.09 13.27 -2.55
N GLN A 73 -0.12 13.46 -3.84
CA GLN A 73 -1.39 13.94 -4.36
C GLN A 73 -2.49 12.89 -4.18
N VAL A 74 -2.14 11.61 -4.35
CA VAL A 74 -3.10 10.52 -4.14
C VAL A 74 -3.55 10.50 -2.67
N VAL A 75 -2.60 10.65 -1.74
CA VAL A 75 -2.93 10.69 -0.31
C VAL A 75 -3.88 11.85 -0.02
N GLU A 76 -3.57 13.03 -0.55
CA GLU A 76 -4.42 14.21 -0.32
C GLU A 76 -5.84 13.99 -0.81
N GLU A 77 -5.99 13.41 -2.00
CA GLU A 77 -7.32 13.15 -2.55
C GLU A 77 -8.08 12.11 -1.73
N ILE A 78 -7.42 11.04 -1.33
CA ILE A 78 -8.06 9.99 -0.55
C ILE A 78 -8.48 10.52 0.82
N ARG A 79 -7.65 11.32 1.45
CA ARG A 79 -7.96 11.83 2.80
C ARG A 79 -9.13 12.81 2.82
N LYS A 80 -9.57 13.31 1.67
CA LYS A 80 -10.79 14.12 1.61
C LYS A 80 -12.03 13.32 1.94
N PHE A 81 -12.02 12.02 1.70
CA PHE A 81 -13.21 11.18 1.92
C PHE A 81 -12.94 9.93 2.77
N ASN A 82 -11.69 9.57 3.02
CA ASN A 82 -11.38 8.37 3.81
C ASN A 82 -10.19 8.66 4.72
N LYS A 83 -10.46 8.76 6.01
CA LYS A 83 -9.42 9.06 6.99
C LYS A 83 -8.92 7.81 7.69
N ASP A 84 -9.56 6.68 7.44
CA ASP A 84 -9.27 5.43 8.16
C ASP A 84 -8.33 4.48 7.41
N LEU A 85 -8.19 4.66 6.09
CA LEU A 85 -7.34 3.78 5.30
C LEU A 85 -5.89 3.85 5.79
N TYR A 86 -5.30 2.69 6.07
CA TYR A 86 -3.90 2.63 6.49
C TYR A 86 -3.03 2.72 5.24
N ILE A 87 -2.21 3.75 5.13
CA ILE A 87 -1.40 3.99 3.93
C ILE A 87 0.09 3.86 4.23
N LEU A 88 0.76 2.98 3.48
CA LEU A 88 2.21 2.82 3.50
C LEU A 88 2.75 3.29 2.15
N LEU A 89 3.69 4.23 2.15
CA LEU A 89 4.33 4.66 0.91
C LEU A 89 5.45 3.70 0.54
N LEU A 90 5.59 3.47 -0.75
CA LEU A 90 6.74 2.73 -1.30
C LEU A 90 7.62 3.72 -2.04
N THR A 91 8.92 3.70 -1.77
CA THR A 91 9.87 4.60 -2.42
C THR A 91 10.88 3.78 -3.21
N GLY A 92 11.18 4.20 -4.44
CA GLY A 92 12.04 3.41 -5.34
C GLY A 92 13.52 3.56 -5.06
N HIS A 93 13.96 4.78 -4.80
CA HIS A 93 15.37 5.08 -4.59
C HIS A 93 15.54 6.07 -3.47
N LYS A 94 16.64 5.96 -2.74
CA LYS A 94 16.92 6.88 -1.64
C LYS A 94 16.95 8.33 -2.11
N ASP A 95 17.53 8.57 -3.28
CA ASP A 95 17.63 9.92 -3.82
C ASP A 95 16.29 10.52 -4.19
N LEU A 96 15.29 9.67 -4.39
CA LEU A 96 13.95 10.09 -4.76
C LEU A 96 12.96 9.92 -3.61
N ALA A 97 13.47 9.54 -2.43
CA ALA A 97 12.62 9.43 -1.25
C ALA A 97 12.06 10.80 -0.89
N PRO A 98 10.82 10.88 -0.42
CA PRO A 98 10.27 12.18 -0.04
C PRO A 98 11.04 12.73 1.15
N PRO A 99 11.20 14.06 1.22
CA PRO A 99 11.84 14.67 2.39
C PRO A 99 11.07 14.31 3.65
N LEU A 100 11.78 14.25 4.75
CA LEU A 100 11.17 13.91 6.03
C LEU A 100 9.98 14.82 6.36
N ASP A 101 10.10 16.11 6.03
CA ASP A 101 9.02 17.07 6.25
C ASP A 101 7.75 16.67 5.47
N THR A 102 7.93 16.19 4.24
CA THR A 102 6.81 15.74 3.41
C THR A 102 6.14 14.53 4.04
N ILE A 103 6.94 13.56 4.50
CA ILE A 103 6.41 12.36 5.13
C ILE A 103 5.63 12.73 6.39
N LYS A 104 6.16 13.63 7.21
CA LYS A 104 5.49 14.06 8.43
C LYS A 104 4.20 14.82 8.16
N ARG A 105 4.17 15.58 7.05
CA ARG A 105 3.00 16.36 6.70
C ARG A 105 1.88 15.50 6.10
N LEU A 106 2.24 14.42 5.43
CA LEU A 106 1.25 13.55 4.81
C LEU A 106 0.57 12.70 5.88
N ASP A 107 -0.71 12.49 5.70
CA ASP A 107 -1.49 11.65 6.60
C ASP A 107 -1.31 10.18 6.19
N ILE A 108 -0.13 9.65 6.48
CA ILE A 108 0.23 8.27 6.19
C ILE A 108 0.78 7.64 7.45
N GLN A 109 0.81 6.31 7.49
CA GLN A 109 1.24 5.58 8.66
C GLN A 109 2.69 5.11 8.60
N GLY A 110 3.29 5.10 7.41
CA GLY A 110 4.69 4.71 7.30
C GLY A 110 5.16 4.67 5.86
N TYR A 111 6.43 4.31 5.67
CA TYR A 111 6.97 4.13 4.33
C TYR A 111 8.04 3.04 4.33
N CYS A 112 8.32 2.52 3.14
CA CYS A 112 9.25 1.43 2.94
C CYS A 112 9.92 1.61 1.58
N GLU A 113 11.19 1.22 1.47
CA GLU A 113 11.88 1.27 0.19
C GLU A 113 11.55 0.01 -0.61
N LYS A 114 11.34 0.16 -1.92
CA LYS A 114 11.05 -0.99 -2.80
C LYS A 114 12.21 -1.98 -2.84
N SER A 115 13.43 -1.52 -2.57
CA SER A 115 14.60 -2.37 -2.55
C SER A 115 14.73 -3.20 -1.28
N ASP A 116 13.91 -2.92 -0.28
CA ASP A 116 13.93 -3.68 0.96
C ASP A 116 13.43 -5.10 0.71
N LYS A 117 13.80 -6.00 1.60
CA LYS A 117 13.38 -7.38 1.49
C LYS A 117 11.88 -7.50 1.71
N MET A 118 11.26 -8.46 1.05
CA MET A 118 9.84 -8.69 1.16
C MET A 118 9.38 -8.98 2.58
N ASP A 119 10.19 -9.64 3.38
CA ASP A 119 9.81 -9.92 4.76
C ASP A 119 9.74 -8.65 5.61
N GLN A 120 10.52 -7.62 5.29
CA GLN A 120 10.39 -6.34 5.97
C GLN A 120 9.09 -5.65 5.60
N LEU A 121 8.72 -5.70 4.32
CA LEU A 121 7.45 -5.17 3.87
C LEU A 121 6.30 -5.91 4.55
N LEU A 122 6.39 -7.23 4.63
CA LEU A 122 5.36 -8.04 5.27
C LEU A 122 5.18 -7.65 6.73
N LEU A 123 6.28 -7.39 7.46
CA LEU A 123 6.18 -6.95 8.85
C LEU A 123 5.40 -5.64 8.97
N LEU A 124 5.66 -4.69 8.06
CA LEU A 124 4.94 -3.42 8.06
C LEU A 124 3.46 -3.62 7.74
N VAL A 125 3.17 -4.48 6.78
CA VAL A 125 1.78 -4.80 6.42
C VAL A 125 1.06 -5.43 7.60
N GLU A 126 1.69 -6.42 8.23
CA GLU A 126 1.08 -7.11 9.36
C GLU A 126 0.86 -6.17 10.54
N SER A 127 1.80 -5.27 10.80
CA SER A 127 1.63 -4.27 11.84
C SER A 127 0.46 -3.34 11.53
N GLY A 128 0.33 -2.95 10.25
CA GLY A 128 -0.77 -2.09 9.83
C GLY A 128 -2.12 -2.78 9.97
N ILE A 129 -2.19 -4.05 9.59
CA ILE A 129 -3.43 -4.83 9.69
C ILE A 129 -3.86 -4.96 11.16
N LYS A 130 -2.91 -5.11 12.07
CA LYS A 130 -3.24 -5.18 13.49
C LYS A 130 -3.78 -3.85 14.03
N ALA A 131 -3.45 -2.76 13.37
CA ALA A 131 -3.87 -1.44 13.80
C ALA A 131 -5.24 -1.02 13.26
N VAL A 132 -5.74 -1.71 12.24
CA VAL A 132 -7.03 -1.33 11.63
C VAL A 132 -8.22 -1.97 12.33
#